data_d5022324b0715ffed44744a2212517c2
#
_entry.id   d5022324b0715ffed44744a2212517c2
#
_cell.length_a   1.000
_cell.length_b   1.000
_cell.length_c   1.000
_cell.angle_alpha   90.00
_cell.angle_beta   90.00
_cell.angle_gamma   90.00
#
_symmetry.space_group_name_H-M   'P 1'
#
loop_
_entity.id
_entity.type
_entity.pdbx_description
1 polymer ?
#
loop_
_entity_poly.entity_id
_entity_poly.type
_entity_poly.pdbx_seq_one_letter_code
_entity_poly.pdbx_strand_id
1 'polypeptide(L)'
;LLAPLATQQTNLGGGRRLIETYTMEGMLGLLWHGPSGAEDVVLCAAGGMGGYLGPADGLYTHLGETLAGASTAVVCVDYRRPSHLESSLLDLAATADRAVQQGARRFVVLGHSFGGAVAIQAGCALGPYCAGVATFATQSAGCEHAAQLAAPLLLLHGAQDRILGPENSEIVRSLAGQGEVKVFEGADHLLAEVADELRTLMATWIPERFAAHRTG
;
A
#
# COMPACT_ATOMS: atom_id res chain seq x y z
N LEU A 1 17.47 -8.84 -1.82
CA LEU A 1 17.20 -7.47 -1.35
C LEU A 1 17.52 -7.30 0.14
N LEU A 2 17.01 -8.19 1.02
CA LEU A 2 17.33 -8.22 2.43
C LEU A 2 18.29 -9.36 2.73
N ALA A 3 19.16 -9.21 3.73
CA ALA A 3 20.01 -10.28 4.28
C ALA A 3 19.35 -10.83 5.57
N PRO A 4 18.43 -11.80 5.47
CA PRO A 4 17.70 -12.28 6.63
C PRO A 4 18.60 -13.13 7.54
N LEU A 5 18.54 -12.89 8.84
CA LEU A 5 19.12 -13.76 9.88
C LEU A 5 18.20 -14.97 10.14
N ALA A 6 16.90 -14.72 10.16
CA ALA A 6 15.87 -15.73 10.32
C ALA A 6 14.56 -15.24 9.71
N THR A 7 13.70 -16.18 9.33
CA THR A 7 12.31 -15.88 8.96
C THR A 7 11.44 -16.90 9.65
N GLN A 8 10.38 -16.42 10.31
CA GLN A 8 9.34 -17.29 10.87
C GLN A 8 7.99 -16.97 10.26
N GLN A 9 7.11 -17.95 10.24
CA GLN A 9 5.75 -17.80 9.77
C GLN A 9 4.79 -18.43 10.78
N THR A 10 3.81 -17.64 11.20
CA THR A 10 2.71 -18.07 12.07
C THR A 10 1.41 -18.05 11.29
N ASN A 11 0.70 -19.17 11.27
CA ASN A 11 -0.61 -19.27 10.65
C ASN A 11 -1.68 -18.76 11.63
N LEU A 12 -2.42 -17.73 11.23
CA LEU A 12 -3.44 -17.08 12.06
C LEU A 12 -4.86 -17.60 11.79
N GLY A 13 -5.00 -18.60 10.89
CA GLY A 13 -6.31 -19.07 10.45
C GLY A 13 -6.99 -18.13 9.43
N GLY A 14 -8.09 -18.60 8.82
CA GLY A 14 -8.85 -17.79 7.84
C GLY A 14 -8.04 -17.35 6.63
N GLY A 15 -7.04 -18.12 6.19
CA GLY A 15 -6.16 -17.74 5.07
C GLY A 15 -5.15 -16.65 5.42
N ARG A 16 -4.99 -16.31 6.70
CA ARG A 16 -4.06 -15.27 7.18
C ARG A 16 -2.80 -15.89 7.76
N ARG A 17 -1.68 -15.24 7.54
CA ARG A 17 -0.39 -15.60 8.15
C ARG A 17 0.43 -14.35 8.48
N LEU A 18 1.13 -14.38 9.59
CA LEU A 18 2.14 -13.41 9.95
C LEU A 18 3.50 -13.99 9.54
N ILE A 19 4.26 -13.21 8.79
CA ILE A 19 5.62 -13.55 8.37
C ILE A 19 6.55 -12.49 8.95
N GLU A 20 7.51 -12.91 9.74
CA GLU A 20 8.46 -12.04 10.40
C GLU A 20 9.87 -12.38 9.92
N THR A 21 10.53 -11.41 9.31
CA THR A 21 11.89 -11.55 8.79
C THR A 21 12.83 -10.68 9.61
N TYR A 22 13.70 -11.33 10.37
CA TYR A 22 14.69 -10.69 11.25
C TYR A 22 15.95 -10.38 10.47
N THR A 23 16.42 -9.15 10.59
CA THR A 23 17.67 -8.67 9.97
C THR A 23 18.49 -7.90 11.01
N MET A 24 19.75 -7.57 10.69
CA MET A 24 20.56 -6.70 11.55
C MET A 24 19.99 -5.29 11.69
N GLU A 25 19.12 -4.85 10.78
CA GLU A 25 18.53 -3.50 10.75
C GLU A 25 17.13 -3.44 11.36
N GLY A 26 16.59 -4.55 11.85
CA GLY A 26 15.24 -4.64 12.41
C GLY A 26 14.45 -5.81 11.87
N MET A 27 13.18 -5.86 12.22
CA MET A 27 12.25 -6.91 11.83
C MET A 27 11.26 -6.39 10.80
N LEU A 28 11.20 -7.03 9.63
CA LEU A 28 10.13 -6.82 8.65
C LEU A 28 8.96 -7.75 9.00
N GLY A 29 7.80 -7.15 9.26
CA GLY A 29 6.55 -7.86 9.53
C GLY A 29 5.61 -7.80 8.33
N LEU A 30 5.05 -8.94 7.93
CA LEU A 30 4.06 -9.03 6.87
C LEU A 30 2.81 -9.74 7.39
N LEU A 31 1.69 -9.02 7.45
CA LEU A 31 0.38 -9.64 7.63
C LEU A 31 -0.18 -9.95 6.25
N TRP A 32 -0.14 -11.23 5.89
CA TRP A 32 -0.54 -11.72 4.58
C TRP A 32 -1.92 -12.35 4.63
N HIS A 33 -2.85 -11.86 3.84
CA HIS A 33 -4.19 -12.41 3.62
C HIS A 33 -4.26 -13.07 2.24
N GLY A 34 -4.80 -14.29 2.19
CA GLY A 34 -4.99 -15.05 0.95
C GLY A 34 -3.82 -15.98 0.59
N PRO A 35 -3.87 -16.61 -0.61
CA PRO A 35 -2.91 -17.63 -1.02
C PRO A 35 -1.52 -17.04 -1.28
N SER A 36 -0.48 -17.85 -1.10
CA SER A 36 0.89 -17.46 -1.46
C SER A 36 1.09 -17.36 -2.96
N GLY A 37 0.35 -18.15 -3.76
CA GLY A 37 0.44 -18.18 -5.21
C GLY A 37 -0.52 -17.20 -5.93
N ALA A 38 -1.00 -16.16 -5.25
CA ALA A 38 -1.87 -15.16 -5.87
C ALA A 38 -1.16 -14.43 -7.01
N GLU A 39 -1.84 -14.29 -8.15
CA GLU A 39 -1.33 -13.50 -9.29
C GLU A 39 -1.51 -11.99 -9.08
N ASP A 40 -2.55 -11.59 -8.36
CA ASP A 40 -2.89 -10.20 -8.03
C ASP A 40 -2.55 -9.94 -6.55
N VAL A 41 -1.70 -8.96 -6.28
CA VAL A 41 -1.27 -8.65 -4.92
C VAL A 41 -1.47 -7.18 -4.60
N VAL A 42 -2.19 -6.91 -3.52
CA VAL A 42 -2.30 -5.58 -2.94
C VAL A 42 -1.22 -5.43 -1.88
N LEU A 43 -0.32 -4.47 -2.04
CA LEU A 43 0.70 -4.10 -1.07
C LEU A 43 0.24 -2.88 -0.29
N CYS A 44 0.14 -3.00 1.03
CA CYS A 44 -0.30 -1.93 1.91
C CYS A 44 0.88 -1.38 2.69
N ALA A 45 1.29 -0.17 2.35
CA ALA A 45 2.39 0.57 2.96
C ALA A 45 1.91 1.34 4.19
N ALA A 46 2.44 1.00 5.36
CA ALA A 46 2.07 1.61 6.63
C ALA A 46 2.44 3.11 6.69
N GLY A 47 1.79 3.85 7.59
CA GLY A 47 2.18 5.21 7.94
C GLY A 47 3.52 5.26 8.69
N GLY A 48 3.95 6.46 9.09
CA GLY A 48 5.24 6.70 9.76
C GLY A 48 5.41 6.01 11.10
N MET A 49 4.34 5.50 11.71
CA MET A 49 4.40 4.71 12.95
C MET A 49 4.46 3.20 12.70
N GLY A 50 4.43 2.74 11.46
CA GLY A 50 4.35 1.31 11.14
C GLY A 50 2.97 0.71 11.35
N GLY A 51 2.92 -0.63 11.49
CA GLY A 51 1.72 -1.40 11.81
C GLY A 51 0.97 -1.91 10.58
N TYR A 52 -0.12 -2.68 10.83
CA TYR A 52 -0.84 -3.41 9.79
C TYR A 52 -2.22 -2.85 9.45
N LEU A 53 -2.76 -1.96 10.28
CA LEU A 53 -4.18 -1.57 10.19
C LEU A 53 -4.48 -0.63 9.03
N GLY A 54 -3.58 0.33 8.75
CA GLY A 54 -3.84 1.42 7.82
C GLY A 54 -4.83 2.45 8.38
N PRO A 55 -5.29 3.40 7.53
CA PRO A 55 -6.27 4.42 7.92
C PRO A 55 -7.69 3.85 8.00
N ALA A 56 -8.67 4.70 8.26
CA ALA A 56 -10.10 4.40 8.17
C ALA A 56 -10.49 3.16 8.99
N ASP A 57 -10.11 3.18 10.28
CA ASP A 57 -10.42 2.10 11.24
C ASP A 57 -10.01 0.71 10.76
N GLY A 58 -8.77 0.59 10.26
CA GLY A 58 -8.23 -0.70 9.85
C GLY A 58 -8.57 -1.09 8.40
N LEU A 59 -8.59 -0.13 7.49
CA LEU A 59 -8.88 -0.36 6.07
C LEU A 59 -8.07 -1.51 5.47
N TYR A 60 -6.77 -1.61 5.77
CA TYR A 60 -5.90 -2.62 5.16
C TYR A 60 -6.29 -4.04 5.56
N THR A 61 -6.57 -4.28 6.83
CA THR A 61 -7.04 -5.57 7.32
C THR A 61 -8.44 -5.89 6.82
N HIS A 62 -9.32 -4.90 6.74
CA HIS A 62 -10.65 -5.06 6.13
C HIS A 62 -10.55 -5.48 4.65
N LEU A 63 -9.69 -4.83 3.86
CA LEU A 63 -9.44 -5.22 2.47
C LEU A 63 -8.84 -6.63 2.37
N GLY A 64 -7.98 -7.00 3.32
CA GLY A 64 -7.46 -8.37 3.44
C GLY A 64 -8.55 -9.41 3.67
N GLU A 65 -9.56 -9.09 4.45
CA GLU A 65 -10.69 -9.98 4.73
C GLU A 65 -11.70 -10.06 3.57
N THR A 66 -11.85 -8.98 2.81
CA THR A 66 -12.88 -8.88 1.77
C THR A 66 -12.39 -9.20 0.37
N LEU A 67 -11.13 -8.87 0.03
CA LEU A 67 -10.58 -9.04 -1.32
C LEU A 67 -9.72 -10.30 -1.47
N ALA A 68 -9.17 -10.83 -0.38
CA ALA A 68 -8.35 -12.03 -0.48
C ALA A 68 -9.19 -13.22 -0.96
N GLY A 69 -8.73 -13.89 -2.01
CA GLY A 69 -9.46 -14.98 -2.66
C GLY A 69 -8.52 -15.87 -3.47
N ALA A 70 -9.06 -16.67 -4.37
CA ALA A 70 -8.29 -17.70 -5.09
C ALA A 70 -7.08 -17.11 -5.89
N SER A 71 -7.19 -15.90 -6.42
CA SER A 71 -6.15 -15.25 -7.23
C SER A 71 -5.63 -13.94 -6.64
N THR A 72 -6.17 -13.46 -5.52
CA THR A 72 -5.82 -12.17 -4.91
C THR A 72 -5.30 -12.35 -3.49
N ALA A 73 -4.18 -11.71 -3.17
CA ALA A 73 -3.67 -11.57 -1.83
C ALA A 73 -3.56 -10.09 -1.45
N VAL A 74 -3.71 -9.80 -0.15
CA VAL A 74 -3.47 -8.47 0.44
C VAL A 74 -2.37 -8.61 1.48
N VAL A 75 -1.34 -7.79 1.40
CA VAL A 75 -0.16 -7.87 2.25
C VAL A 75 0.06 -6.52 2.94
N CYS A 76 -0.16 -6.48 4.24
CA CYS A 76 0.12 -5.30 5.06
C CYS A 76 1.57 -5.38 5.54
N VAL A 77 2.34 -4.33 5.27
CA VAL A 77 3.79 -4.29 5.51
C VAL A 77 4.07 -3.41 6.73
N ASP A 78 4.64 -4.01 7.78
CA ASP A 78 5.19 -3.30 8.93
C ASP A 78 6.71 -3.22 8.78
N TYR A 79 7.21 -1.99 8.65
CA TYR A 79 8.59 -1.74 8.26
C TYR A 79 9.61 -2.07 9.35
N ARG A 80 10.81 -2.49 8.92
CA ARG A 80 11.97 -2.61 9.81
C ARG A 80 12.32 -1.29 10.50
N ARG A 81 12.16 -0.18 9.78
CA ARG A 81 12.49 1.18 10.24
C ARG A 81 11.40 2.15 9.78
N PRO A 82 10.30 2.28 10.53
CA PRO A 82 9.24 3.24 10.23
C PRO A 82 9.81 4.67 10.07
N SER A 83 9.21 5.47 9.21
CA SER A 83 9.61 6.84 8.86
C SER A 83 10.98 6.99 8.17
N HIS A 84 11.63 5.88 7.78
CA HIS A 84 12.86 5.90 6.99
C HIS A 84 12.57 5.46 5.55
N LEU A 85 12.44 6.43 4.63
CA LEU A 85 11.88 6.22 3.28
C LEU A 85 12.60 5.13 2.49
N GLU A 86 13.94 5.17 2.40
CA GLU A 86 14.72 4.18 1.65
C GLU A 86 14.56 2.76 2.21
N SER A 87 14.60 2.62 3.56
CA SER A 87 14.42 1.32 4.20
C SER A 87 13.01 0.78 3.98
N SER A 88 11.99 1.64 4.08
CA SER A 88 10.59 1.26 3.86
C SER A 88 10.32 0.88 2.41
N LEU A 89 10.95 1.57 1.46
CA LEU A 89 10.89 1.20 0.04
C LEU A 89 11.55 -0.16 -0.21
N LEU A 90 12.71 -0.44 0.39
CA LEU A 90 13.36 -1.75 0.32
C LEU A 90 12.50 -2.86 0.93
N ASP A 91 11.80 -2.59 2.02
CA ASP A 91 10.90 -3.54 2.66
C ASP A 91 9.71 -3.88 1.75
N LEU A 92 9.14 -2.88 1.08
CA LEU A 92 8.08 -3.09 0.09
C LEU A 92 8.59 -3.85 -1.14
N ALA A 93 9.77 -3.49 -1.65
CA ALA A 93 10.41 -4.17 -2.77
C ALA A 93 10.72 -5.64 -2.46
N ALA A 94 11.22 -5.93 -1.26
CA ALA A 94 11.47 -7.30 -0.81
C ALA A 94 10.17 -8.10 -0.66
N THR A 95 9.09 -7.45 -0.24
CA THR A 95 7.76 -8.05 -0.16
C THR A 95 7.22 -8.37 -1.55
N ALA A 96 7.36 -7.44 -2.50
CA ALA A 96 6.98 -7.65 -3.90
C ALA A 96 7.79 -8.79 -4.54
N ASP A 97 9.12 -8.80 -4.34
CA ASP A 97 10.00 -9.87 -4.84
C ASP A 97 9.57 -11.25 -4.29
N ARG A 98 9.28 -11.33 -2.98
CA ARG A 98 8.73 -12.54 -2.37
C ARG A 98 7.42 -12.98 -3.02
N ALA A 99 6.52 -12.05 -3.32
CA ALA A 99 5.26 -12.34 -4.00
C ALA A 99 5.49 -12.82 -5.43
N VAL A 100 6.40 -12.20 -6.19
CA VAL A 100 6.79 -12.61 -7.55
C VAL A 100 7.35 -14.03 -7.56
N GLN A 101 8.22 -14.37 -6.62
CA GLN A 101 8.76 -15.72 -6.47
C GLN A 101 7.67 -16.77 -6.20
N GLN A 102 6.52 -16.35 -5.70
CA GLN A 102 5.36 -17.19 -5.44
C GLN A 102 4.31 -17.15 -6.56
N GLY A 103 4.51 -16.36 -7.62
CA GLY A 103 3.63 -16.32 -8.78
C GLY A 103 2.91 -15.00 -9.04
N ALA A 104 3.12 -13.96 -8.21
CA ALA A 104 2.51 -12.66 -8.44
C ALA A 104 2.96 -12.04 -9.76
N ARG A 105 2.01 -11.41 -10.44
CA ARG A 105 2.20 -10.79 -11.76
C ARG A 105 1.75 -9.33 -11.79
N ARG A 106 0.86 -8.93 -10.89
CA ARG A 106 0.27 -7.60 -10.86
C ARG A 106 0.17 -7.09 -9.43
N PHE A 107 0.43 -5.80 -9.27
CA PHE A 107 0.42 -5.16 -7.98
C PHE A 107 -0.47 -3.91 -7.99
N VAL A 108 -1.29 -3.77 -6.96
CA VAL A 108 -1.85 -2.48 -6.56
C VAL A 108 -1.15 -2.08 -5.26
N VAL A 109 -0.70 -0.84 -5.17
CA VAL A 109 0.01 -0.35 -3.98
C VAL A 109 -0.83 0.70 -3.27
N LEU A 110 -1.06 0.50 -1.99
CA LEU A 110 -1.79 1.40 -1.11
C LEU A 110 -0.83 2.03 -0.10
N GLY A 111 -1.00 3.31 0.23
CA GLY A 111 -0.14 3.95 1.23
C GLY A 111 -0.82 5.07 2.01
N HIS A 112 -0.65 5.08 3.35
CA HIS A 112 -1.18 6.11 4.22
C HIS A 112 -0.09 7.04 4.72
N SER A 113 -0.32 8.35 4.67
CA SER A 113 0.58 9.36 5.23
C SER A 113 1.99 9.23 4.62
N PHE A 114 3.02 8.98 5.44
CA PHE A 114 4.37 8.60 5.01
C PHE A 114 4.36 7.44 4.01
N GLY A 115 3.53 6.42 4.26
CA GLY A 115 3.37 5.27 3.38
C GLY A 115 2.84 5.65 1.98
N GLY A 116 2.21 6.81 1.82
CA GLY A 116 1.81 7.33 0.52
C GLY A 116 3.00 7.61 -0.39
N ALA A 117 4.06 8.24 0.15
CA ALA A 117 5.30 8.45 -0.59
C ALA A 117 6.01 7.12 -0.91
N VAL A 118 6.01 6.18 0.06
CA VAL A 118 6.54 4.82 -0.18
C VAL A 118 5.77 4.11 -1.29
N ALA A 119 4.43 4.20 -1.30
CA ALA A 119 3.58 3.56 -2.30
C ALA A 119 3.82 4.12 -3.72
N ILE A 120 3.98 5.43 -3.84
CA ILE A 120 4.29 6.08 -5.13
C ILE A 120 5.64 5.62 -5.65
N GLN A 121 6.69 5.65 -4.82
CA GLN A 121 8.01 5.19 -5.24
C GLN A 121 8.03 3.69 -5.57
N ALA A 122 7.32 2.88 -4.80
CA ALA A 122 7.17 1.45 -5.09
C ALA A 122 6.42 1.22 -6.42
N GLY A 123 5.37 1.99 -6.69
CA GLY A 123 4.66 1.95 -7.97
C GLY A 123 5.56 2.29 -9.16
N CYS A 124 6.42 3.32 -9.02
CA CYS A 124 7.44 3.64 -10.03
C CYS A 124 8.42 2.47 -10.24
N ALA A 125 8.91 1.88 -9.15
CA ALA A 125 9.89 0.77 -9.20
C ALA A 125 9.29 -0.53 -9.77
N LEU A 126 8.02 -0.82 -9.52
CA LEU A 126 7.29 -1.96 -10.08
C LEU A 126 7.05 -1.82 -11.59
N GLY A 127 7.05 -0.59 -12.11
CA GLY A 127 6.90 -0.33 -13.54
C GLY A 127 5.70 -1.05 -14.16
N PRO A 128 5.92 -1.92 -15.16
CA PRO A 128 4.83 -2.59 -15.86
C PRO A 128 4.07 -3.63 -15.01
N TYR A 129 4.52 -3.95 -13.82
CA TYR A 129 3.79 -4.82 -12.90
C TYR A 129 2.81 -4.05 -12.00
N CYS A 130 2.88 -2.71 -11.99
CA CYS A 130 1.99 -1.87 -11.20
C CYS A 130 0.66 -1.62 -11.92
N ALA A 131 -0.43 -2.12 -11.38
CA ALA A 131 -1.78 -1.92 -11.90
C ALA A 131 -2.45 -0.63 -11.40
N GLY A 132 -1.96 -0.07 -10.28
CA GLY A 132 -2.45 1.18 -9.72
C GLY A 132 -1.84 1.51 -8.37
N VAL A 133 -1.87 2.79 -8.03
CA VAL A 133 -1.45 3.31 -6.72
C VAL A 133 -2.58 4.13 -6.12
N ALA A 134 -2.93 3.87 -4.85
CA ALA A 134 -3.83 4.74 -4.10
C ALA A 134 -3.17 5.20 -2.80
N THR A 135 -3.31 6.48 -2.48
CA THR A 135 -2.76 7.08 -1.27
C THR A 135 -3.85 7.69 -0.41
N PHE A 136 -3.65 7.67 0.89
CA PHE A 136 -4.56 8.18 1.91
C PHE A 136 -3.81 9.21 2.75
N ALA A 137 -4.27 10.46 2.78
CA ALA A 137 -3.66 11.55 3.54
C ALA A 137 -2.12 11.62 3.32
N THR A 138 -1.68 11.52 2.06
CA THR A 138 -0.26 11.37 1.72
C THR A 138 0.54 12.64 2.03
N GLN A 139 1.80 12.45 2.42
CA GLN A 139 2.79 13.54 2.36
C GLN A 139 3.27 13.75 0.92
N SER A 140 3.73 14.97 0.61
CA SER A 140 4.36 15.28 -0.69
C SER A 140 5.88 15.05 -0.67
N ALA A 141 6.51 15.17 0.49
CA ALA A 141 7.94 14.88 0.64
C ALA A 141 8.24 13.40 0.31
N GLY A 142 9.24 13.17 -0.51
CA GLY A 142 9.60 11.85 -1.02
C GLY A 142 8.82 11.43 -2.28
N CYS A 143 8.00 12.32 -2.86
CA CYS A 143 7.26 12.07 -4.10
C CYS A 143 7.88 12.76 -5.33
N GLU A 144 9.12 13.26 -5.24
CA GLU A 144 9.80 14.04 -6.28
C GLU A 144 9.92 13.27 -7.61
N HIS A 145 9.90 11.95 -7.57
CA HIS A 145 9.96 11.09 -8.76
C HIS A 145 8.59 10.59 -9.25
N ALA A 146 7.49 11.14 -8.73
CA ALA A 146 6.12 10.71 -9.08
C ALA A 146 5.81 10.80 -10.60
N ALA A 147 6.49 11.66 -11.35
CA ALA A 147 6.37 11.74 -12.82
C ALA A 147 6.78 10.42 -13.54
N GLN A 148 7.49 9.51 -12.88
CA GLN A 148 7.86 8.20 -13.41
C GLN A 148 6.74 7.15 -13.21
N LEU A 149 5.69 7.48 -12.48
CA LEU A 149 4.57 6.57 -12.24
C LEU A 149 3.70 6.47 -13.51
N ALA A 150 3.77 5.31 -14.18
CA ALA A 150 2.93 5.04 -15.34
C ALA A 150 1.54 4.50 -14.97
N ALA A 151 1.40 3.90 -13.78
CA ALA A 151 0.15 3.33 -13.32
C ALA A 151 -0.86 4.40 -12.88
N PRO A 152 -2.18 4.16 -12.98
CA PRO A 152 -3.21 5.06 -12.47
C PRO A 152 -3.00 5.41 -10.99
N LEU A 153 -3.17 6.70 -10.66
CA LEU A 153 -2.98 7.25 -9.32
C LEU A 153 -4.29 7.80 -8.76
N LEU A 154 -4.65 7.36 -7.55
CA LEU A 154 -5.79 7.87 -6.79
C LEU A 154 -5.29 8.44 -5.45
N LEU A 155 -5.62 9.70 -5.17
CA LEU A 155 -5.19 10.40 -3.95
C LEU A 155 -6.43 10.79 -3.14
N LEU A 156 -6.51 10.26 -1.93
CA LEU A 156 -7.66 10.40 -1.02
C LEU A 156 -7.20 11.16 0.22
N HIS A 157 -7.88 12.27 0.57
CA HIS A 157 -7.45 13.15 1.65
C HIS A 157 -8.63 13.67 2.47
N GLY A 158 -8.42 13.89 3.76
CA GLY A 158 -9.40 14.55 4.62
C GLY A 158 -9.28 16.07 4.56
N ALA A 159 -10.39 16.79 4.43
CA ALA A 159 -10.41 18.25 4.38
C ALA A 159 -9.98 18.89 5.72
N GLN A 160 -10.15 18.18 6.84
CA GLN A 160 -9.79 18.63 8.19
C GLN A 160 -8.47 18.03 8.69
N ASP A 161 -7.67 17.46 7.79
CA ASP A 161 -6.33 16.97 8.15
C ASP A 161 -5.44 18.13 8.62
N ARG A 162 -5.07 18.07 9.92
CA ARG A 162 -4.22 19.08 10.57
C ARG A 162 -2.76 18.62 10.72
N ILE A 163 -2.43 17.42 10.26
CA ILE A 163 -1.08 16.86 10.27
C ILE A 163 -0.42 17.13 8.91
N LEU A 164 -1.13 16.76 7.84
CA LEU A 164 -0.76 17.00 6.46
C LEU A 164 -1.98 17.55 5.73
N GLY A 165 -2.01 18.81 5.36
CA GLY A 165 -3.15 19.38 4.67
C GLY A 165 -3.39 18.75 3.29
N PRO A 166 -4.63 18.80 2.76
CA PRO A 166 -4.99 18.17 1.48
C PRO A 166 -4.21 18.71 0.28
N GLU A 167 -3.59 19.89 0.40
CA GLU A 167 -2.66 20.43 -0.60
C GLU A 167 -1.48 19.49 -0.90
N ASN A 168 -1.09 18.62 0.04
CA ASN A 168 -0.06 17.61 -0.22
C ASN A 168 -0.46 16.65 -1.34
N SER A 169 -1.72 16.19 -1.37
CA SER A 169 -2.24 15.36 -2.48
C SER A 169 -2.25 16.12 -3.81
N GLU A 170 -2.58 17.41 -3.81
CA GLU A 170 -2.54 18.22 -5.02
C GLU A 170 -1.11 18.45 -5.53
N ILE A 171 -0.15 18.65 -4.64
CA ILE A 171 1.27 18.71 -4.98
C ILE A 171 1.71 17.39 -5.63
N VAL A 172 1.37 16.24 -5.02
CA VAL A 172 1.73 14.94 -5.58
C VAL A 172 1.10 14.71 -6.94
N ARG A 173 -0.18 15.04 -7.13
CA ARG A 173 -0.85 14.97 -8.44
C ARG A 173 -0.12 15.83 -9.48
N SER A 174 0.30 17.04 -9.09
CA SER A 174 1.05 17.95 -9.97
C SER A 174 2.42 17.38 -10.32
N LEU A 175 3.15 16.79 -9.37
CA LEU A 175 4.44 16.12 -9.60
C LEU A 175 4.30 14.92 -10.52
N ALA A 176 3.23 14.12 -10.35
CA ALA A 176 2.97 12.97 -11.19
C ALA A 176 2.49 13.33 -12.61
N GLY A 177 1.96 14.53 -12.81
CA GLY A 177 1.33 14.96 -14.07
C GLY A 177 0.05 14.20 -14.39
N GLN A 178 -0.46 13.40 -13.45
CA GLN A 178 -1.65 12.59 -13.59
C GLN A 178 -2.28 12.30 -12.21
N GLY A 179 -3.44 11.66 -12.21
CA GLY A 179 -4.11 11.17 -11.01
C GLY A 179 -5.38 11.95 -10.67
N GLU A 180 -6.21 11.31 -9.87
CA GLU A 180 -7.44 11.87 -9.34
C GLU A 180 -7.24 12.18 -7.86
N VAL A 181 -7.61 13.39 -7.43
CA VAL A 181 -7.66 13.76 -6.00
C VAL A 181 -9.11 13.82 -5.56
N LYS A 182 -9.43 13.11 -4.49
CA LYS A 182 -10.72 13.20 -3.81
C LYS A 182 -10.50 13.64 -2.38
N VAL A 183 -11.08 14.77 -2.02
CA VAL A 183 -11.05 15.34 -0.67
C VAL A 183 -12.39 15.05 0.02
N PHE A 184 -12.33 14.57 1.24
CA PHE A 184 -13.49 14.21 2.04
C PHE A 184 -13.77 15.28 3.10
N GLU A 185 -14.89 15.96 2.98
CA GLU A 185 -15.34 16.92 3.96
C GLU A 185 -15.61 16.23 5.32
N GLY A 186 -15.19 16.86 6.39
CA GLY A 186 -15.37 16.33 7.76
C GLY A 186 -14.34 15.30 8.19
N ALA A 187 -13.49 14.80 7.29
CA ALA A 187 -12.50 13.79 7.63
C ALA A 187 -11.14 14.38 8.00
N ASP A 188 -10.47 13.76 8.95
CA ASP A 188 -9.13 14.11 9.42
C ASP A 188 -8.03 13.25 8.76
N HIS A 189 -6.81 13.26 9.35
CA HIS A 189 -5.64 12.50 8.86
C HIS A 189 -5.85 10.99 8.85
N LEU A 190 -6.65 10.45 9.75
CA LEU A 190 -6.92 9.01 9.83
C LEU A 190 -8.08 8.57 8.96
N LEU A 191 -8.90 9.50 8.45
CA LEU A 191 -10.05 9.22 7.58
C LEU A 191 -11.09 8.27 8.22
N ALA A 192 -11.16 8.23 9.55
CA ALA A 192 -12.09 7.35 10.28
C ALA A 192 -13.55 7.72 10.01
N GLU A 193 -13.86 9.01 9.83
CA GLU A 193 -15.20 9.54 9.59
C GLU A 193 -15.81 9.05 8.27
N VAL A 194 -14.97 8.61 7.33
CA VAL A 194 -15.38 8.14 6.00
C VAL A 194 -14.99 6.68 5.75
N ALA A 195 -14.78 5.91 6.81
CA ALA A 195 -14.28 4.54 6.72
C ALA A 195 -15.13 3.65 5.80
N ASP A 196 -16.45 3.69 5.91
CA ASP A 196 -17.34 2.85 5.08
C ASP A 196 -17.34 3.28 3.61
N GLU A 197 -17.23 4.59 3.35
CA GLU A 197 -17.09 5.09 1.98
C GLU A 197 -15.77 4.63 1.35
N LEU A 198 -14.67 4.69 2.09
CA LEU A 198 -13.36 4.23 1.64
C LEU A 198 -13.32 2.72 1.42
N ARG A 199 -13.93 1.93 2.32
CA ARG A 199 -14.06 0.48 2.13
C ARG A 199 -14.79 0.14 0.85
N THR A 200 -15.91 0.79 0.59
CA THR A 200 -16.71 0.60 -0.64
C THR A 200 -15.93 1.02 -1.88
N LEU A 201 -15.30 2.18 -1.85
CA LEU A 201 -14.50 2.70 -2.96
C LEU A 201 -13.35 1.75 -3.30
N MET A 202 -12.58 1.31 -2.30
CA MET A 202 -11.43 0.43 -2.54
C MET A 202 -11.83 -0.98 -2.96
N ALA A 203 -12.95 -1.51 -2.43
CA ALA A 203 -13.48 -2.82 -2.84
C ALA A 203 -13.90 -2.85 -4.31
N THR A 204 -14.19 -1.71 -4.92
CA THR A 204 -14.49 -1.58 -6.35
C THR A 204 -13.25 -1.22 -7.16
N TRP A 205 -12.52 -0.20 -6.76
CA TRP A 205 -11.39 0.34 -7.50
C TRP A 205 -10.24 -0.68 -7.67
N ILE A 206 -9.89 -1.44 -6.63
CA ILE A 206 -8.78 -2.39 -6.69
C ILE A 206 -9.02 -3.50 -7.72
N PRO A 207 -10.16 -4.23 -7.71
CA PRO A 207 -10.45 -5.23 -8.74
C PRO A 207 -10.50 -4.65 -10.16
N GLU A 208 -11.02 -3.44 -10.33
CA GLU A 208 -11.04 -2.75 -11.64
C GLU A 208 -9.62 -2.49 -12.15
N ARG A 209 -8.67 -2.09 -11.28
CA ARG A 209 -7.26 -1.88 -11.68
C ARG A 209 -6.64 -3.19 -12.16
N PHE A 210 -6.82 -4.28 -11.43
CA PHE A 210 -6.34 -5.59 -11.89
C PHE A 210 -6.98 -6.03 -13.20
N ALA A 211 -8.29 -5.83 -13.36
CA ALA A 211 -9.00 -6.19 -14.58
C ALA A 211 -8.50 -5.40 -15.80
N ALA A 212 -8.37 -4.07 -15.67
CA ALA A 212 -7.87 -3.21 -16.73
C ALA A 212 -6.43 -3.56 -17.12
N HIS A 213 -5.58 -3.87 -16.15
CA HIS A 213 -4.17 -4.24 -16.37
C HIS A 213 -4.00 -5.59 -17.07
N ARG A 214 -4.98 -6.51 -16.99
CA ARG A 214 -4.95 -7.79 -17.70
C ARG A 214 -5.23 -7.65 -19.20
N THR A 215 -5.90 -6.59 -19.62
CA THR A 215 -6.39 -6.38 -20.98
C THR A 215 -5.56 -5.39 -21.79
N GLY A 216 -4.66 -4.66 -21.17
CA GLY A 216 -3.72 -3.72 -21.81
C GLY A 216 -2.35 -4.34 -21.98
#